data_cdd89af96aada9be0015f0a6d508ec73
#
_entry.id   cdd89af96aada9be0015f0a6d508ec73
#
_cell.length_a   1.000
_cell.length_b   1.000
_cell.length_c   1.000
_cell.angle_alpha   90.00
_cell.angle_beta   90.00
_cell.angle_gamma   90.00
#
_symmetry.space_group_name_H-M   'P 1'
#
loop_
_entity.id
_entity.type
_entity.pdbx_description
1 polymer ?
#
loop_
_entity_poly.entity_id
_entity_poly.type
_entity_poly.pdbx_seq_one_letter_code
_entity_poly.pdbx_strand_id
1 'polypeptide(L)'
;MSLAGKRSFKESFRSLFKPSEQASSFPVSQQALPQAKPVIPILPQTVRRLDKLVSKWVEGKGYRMPDRTIEDAARRIGTDSATLYRYFQTRGEDFRTFRSRLRLEDAKVMLLEDRESSAAVIGQRVGFNDRANFTHQFKSYTGFTPDAWRKAHP
;
A
#
# COMPACT_ATOMS: atom_id res chain seq x y z
N MET A 1 9.95 -22.75 -25.35
CA MET A 1 10.11 -22.86 -23.89
C MET A 1 10.51 -21.51 -23.34
N SER A 2 9.56 -20.71 -22.95
CA SER A 2 9.79 -19.32 -22.49
C SER A 2 9.65 -19.26 -20.99
N LEU A 3 10.78 -19.12 -20.31
CA LEU A 3 10.86 -18.77 -18.89
C LEU A 3 10.59 -17.26 -18.76
N ALA A 4 9.35 -16.86 -18.95
CA ALA A 4 8.93 -15.50 -18.67
C ALA A 4 8.80 -15.31 -17.14
N GLY A 5 9.89 -14.87 -16.54
CA GLY A 5 9.96 -13.83 -15.54
C GLY A 5 8.99 -13.92 -14.35
N LYS A 6 9.26 -14.81 -13.39
CA LYS A 6 8.90 -14.55 -11.99
C LYS A 6 9.70 -13.31 -11.54
N ARG A 7 9.22 -12.12 -11.88
CA ARG A 7 9.69 -10.90 -11.23
C ARG A 7 9.31 -11.05 -9.76
N SER A 8 10.31 -11.34 -8.96
CA SER A 8 10.17 -11.51 -7.53
C SER A 8 9.44 -10.27 -6.97
N PHE A 9 8.45 -10.50 -6.14
CA PHE A 9 7.77 -9.49 -5.31
C PHE A 9 8.77 -8.51 -4.66
N LYS A 10 10.01 -8.96 -4.38
CA LYS A 10 11.13 -8.15 -3.90
C LYS A 10 11.59 -7.07 -4.88
N GLU A 11 11.53 -7.29 -6.18
CA GLU A 11 11.92 -6.27 -7.18
C GLU A 11 10.83 -5.23 -7.39
N SER A 12 9.55 -5.66 -7.39
CA SER A 12 8.42 -4.73 -7.38
C SER A 12 8.42 -3.87 -6.12
N PHE A 13 8.86 -4.44 -5.00
CA PHE A 13 8.95 -3.74 -3.72
C PHE A 13 10.03 -2.65 -3.71
N ARG A 14 11.20 -2.89 -4.29
CA ARG A 14 12.26 -1.86 -4.42
C ARG A 14 11.80 -0.67 -5.26
N SER A 15 10.96 -0.90 -6.25
CA SER A 15 10.36 0.15 -7.09
C SER A 15 9.38 1.04 -6.31
N LEU A 16 8.71 0.50 -5.28
CA LEU A 16 7.77 1.23 -4.43
C LEU A 16 8.44 2.25 -3.48
N PHE A 17 9.76 2.09 -3.23
CA PHE A 17 10.55 3.00 -2.39
C PHE A 17 11.28 4.09 -3.19
N LYS A 18 11.16 4.13 -4.51
CA LYS A 18 11.64 5.27 -5.28
C LYS A 18 10.66 6.42 -5.12
N PRO A 19 11.12 7.65 -4.83
CA PRO A 19 10.26 8.82 -4.91
C PRO A 19 9.71 8.88 -6.33
N SER A 20 8.39 8.79 -6.47
CA SER A 20 7.77 8.84 -7.78
C SER A 20 7.82 10.27 -8.29
N GLU A 21 8.61 10.50 -9.34
CA GLU A 21 8.60 11.74 -10.14
C GLU A 21 7.32 11.94 -10.95
N GLN A 22 6.27 11.20 -10.67
CA GLN A 22 4.98 11.30 -11.39
C GLN A 22 3.83 11.61 -10.44
N ALA A 23 3.96 12.72 -9.71
CA ALA A 23 2.84 13.38 -9.06
C ALA A 23 2.39 14.57 -9.92
N SER A 24 1.87 14.31 -11.13
CA SER A 24 1.19 15.34 -11.90
C SER A 24 0.07 14.72 -12.70
N SER A 25 -1.13 14.81 -12.16
CA SER A 25 -2.42 14.91 -12.87
C SER A 25 -3.60 14.50 -11.98
N PHE A 26 -3.76 15.15 -10.81
CA PHE A 26 -5.08 15.27 -10.22
C PHE A 26 -5.45 16.75 -10.18
N PRO A 27 -6.63 17.16 -10.69
CA PRO A 27 -7.08 18.53 -10.57
C PRO A 27 -7.29 18.83 -9.08
N VAL A 28 -6.39 19.58 -8.51
CA VAL A 28 -6.54 20.16 -7.17
C VAL A 28 -7.62 21.20 -7.26
N SER A 29 -8.83 20.86 -6.82
CA SER A 29 -9.81 21.88 -6.44
C SER A 29 -9.18 22.69 -5.32
N GLN A 30 -9.00 23.98 -5.58
CA GLN A 30 -8.52 24.97 -4.61
C GLN A 30 -9.55 25.14 -3.50
N GLN A 31 -9.58 24.22 -2.55
CA GLN A 31 -10.17 24.46 -1.24
C GLN A 31 -9.01 24.77 -0.29
N ALA A 32 -9.14 25.90 0.39
CA ALA A 32 -8.17 26.43 1.33
C ALA A 32 -7.57 25.31 2.20
N LEU A 33 -6.26 25.07 2.04
CA LEU A 33 -5.49 24.14 2.85
C LEU A 33 -5.64 24.53 4.33
N PRO A 34 -6.09 23.63 5.21
CA PRO A 34 -5.91 23.84 6.63
C PRO A 34 -4.41 24.02 6.85
N GLN A 35 -4.03 25.09 7.56
CA GLN A 35 -2.64 25.44 7.82
C GLN A 35 -1.88 24.20 8.28
N ALA A 36 -0.93 23.74 7.47
CA ALA A 36 -0.13 22.57 7.77
C ALA A 36 0.58 22.83 9.10
N LYS A 37 0.27 22.01 10.10
CA LYS A 37 1.03 22.01 11.36
C LYS A 37 2.50 21.84 11.01
N PRO A 38 3.42 22.59 11.64
CA PRO A 38 4.84 22.53 11.30
C PRO A 38 5.30 21.07 11.40
N VAL A 39 5.78 20.52 10.28
CA VAL A 39 6.32 19.16 10.23
C VAL A 39 7.65 19.22 10.98
N ILE A 40 7.69 18.69 12.19
CA ILE A 40 8.94 18.57 12.94
C ILE A 40 9.79 17.53 12.17
N PRO A 41 10.95 17.90 11.63
CA PRO A 41 11.76 16.99 10.84
C PRO A 41 12.22 15.79 11.68
N ILE A 42 12.12 14.60 11.11
CA ILE A 42 12.63 13.39 11.74
C ILE A 42 14.14 13.30 11.48
N LEU A 43 14.90 12.91 12.50
CA LEU A 43 16.33 12.70 12.36
C LEU A 43 16.64 11.59 11.33
N PRO A 44 17.68 11.74 10.49
CA PRO A 44 18.01 10.76 9.46
C PRO A 44 18.22 9.33 9.99
N GLN A 45 18.76 9.17 11.18
CA GLN A 45 18.91 7.87 11.84
C GLN A 45 17.57 7.23 12.18
N THR A 46 16.57 8.03 12.58
CA THR A 46 15.21 7.56 12.86
C THR A 46 14.54 7.11 11.56
N VAL A 47 14.73 7.84 10.46
CA VAL A 47 14.23 7.43 9.14
C VAL A 47 14.80 6.08 8.73
N ARG A 48 16.13 5.90 8.81
CA ARG A 48 16.79 4.62 8.48
C ARG A 48 16.30 3.46 9.36
N ARG A 49 16.06 3.72 10.64
CA ARG A 49 15.47 2.72 11.54
C ARG A 49 14.06 2.34 11.11
N LEU A 50 13.23 3.33 10.80
CA LEU A 50 11.85 3.10 10.35
C LEU A 50 11.80 2.41 9.01
N ASP A 51 12.70 2.71 8.07
CA ASP A 51 12.81 1.98 6.81
C ASP A 51 12.97 0.47 7.04
N LYS A 52 13.84 0.07 7.96
CA LYS A 52 14.03 -1.35 8.30
C LYS A 52 12.79 -1.95 8.97
N LEU A 53 12.17 -1.24 9.90
CA LEU A 53 10.99 -1.74 10.61
C LEU A 53 9.79 -1.87 9.68
N VAL A 54 9.54 -0.88 8.83
CA VAL A 54 8.45 -0.90 7.84
C VAL A 54 8.72 -1.98 6.79
N SER A 55 9.95 -2.14 6.30
CA SER A 55 10.31 -3.21 5.37
C SER A 55 10.03 -4.59 5.96
N LYS A 56 10.46 -4.84 7.20
CA LYS A 56 10.17 -6.09 7.91
C LYS A 56 8.67 -6.34 8.09
N TRP A 57 7.91 -5.30 8.41
CA TRP A 57 6.45 -5.38 8.54
C TRP A 57 5.79 -5.71 7.20
N VAL A 58 6.27 -5.15 6.10
CA VAL A 58 5.78 -5.45 4.75
C VAL A 58 6.15 -6.87 4.32
N GLU A 59 7.39 -7.31 4.53
CA GLU A 59 7.83 -8.69 4.25
C GLU A 59 7.00 -9.72 5.01
N GLY A 60 6.65 -9.42 6.25
CA GLY A 60 5.75 -10.23 7.08
C GLY A 60 4.27 -10.09 6.73
N LYS A 61 3.93 -9.38 5.64
CA LYS A 61 2.54 -9.12 5.21
C LYS A 61 1.67 -8.47 6.30
N GLY A 62 2.28 -7.66 7.15
CA GLY A 62 1.59 -6.95 8.22
C GLY A 62 0.47 -6.03 7.72
N TYR A 63 0.53 -5.57 6.49
CA TYR A 63 -0.52 -4.78 5.84
C TYR A 63 -1.85 -5.52 5.65
N ARG A 64 -1.86 -6.87 5.68
CA ARG A 64 -3.08 -7.69 5.61
C ARG A 64 -3.87 -7.68 6.92
N MET A 65 -3.22 -7.32 8.03
CA MET A 65 -3.88 -7.30 9.33
C MET A 65 -4.98 -6.24 9.38
N PRO A 66 -6.06 -6.50 10.13
CA PRO A 66 -7.21 -5.62 10.24
C PRO A 66 -6.95 -4.43 11.17
N ASP A 67 -5.76 -3.83 11.10
CA ASP A 67 -5.45 -2.63 11.87
C ASP A 67 -6.41 -1.51 11.45
N ARG A 68 -7.14 -0.97 12.39
CA ARG A 68 -8.11 0.09 12.13
C ARG A 68 -7.46 1.47 12.16
N THR A 69 -6.40 1.61 12.95
CA THR A 69 -5.76 2.88 13.22
C THR A 69 -4.25 2.84 12.95
N ILE A 70 -3.64 4.01 12.82
CA ILE A 70 -2.19 4.12 12.70
C ILE A 70 -1.47 3.67 13.99
N GLU A 71 -2.15 3.81 15.14
CA GLU A 71 -1.65 3.38 16.44
C GLU A 71 -1.48 1.86 16.51
N ASP A 72 -2.45 1.11 15.97
CA ASP A 72 -2.37 -0.36 15.90
C ASP A 72 -1.19 -0.79 15.02
N ALA A 73 -1.04 -0.17 13.87
CA ALA A 73 0.07 -0.43 12.96
C ALA A 73 1.42 -0.04 13.58
N ALA A 74 1.52 1.10 14.24
CA ALA A 74 2.73 1.58 14.90
C ALA A 74 3.22 0.59 15.97
N ARG A 75 2.30 0.08 16.80
CA ARG A 75 2.61 -0.96 17.79
C ARG A 75 3.18 -2.22 17.14
N ARG A 76 2.62 -2.68 16.04
CA ARG A 76 3.10 -3.86 15.30
C ARG A 76 4.43 -3.63 14.61
N ILE A 77 4.66 -2.43 14.12
CA ILE A 77 5.92 -2.01 13.48
C ILE A 77 7.03 -1.84 14.54
N GLY A 78 6.67 -1.54 15.78
CA GLY A 78 7.61 -1.32 16.89
C GLY A 78 8.04 0.14 17.02
N THR A 79 7.09 1.05 16.80
CA THR A 79 7.27 2.52 16.95
C THR A 79 6.01 3.15 17.53
N ASP A 80 6.04 4.45 17.79
CA ASP A 80 4.87 5.22 18.18
C ASP A 80 4.17 5.83 16.94
N SER A 81 2.88 6.13 17.10
CA SER A 81 2.05 6.63 15.99
C SER A 81 2.49 7.99 15.48
N ALA A 82 2.97 8.89 16.34
CA ALA A 82 3.42 10.21 15.96
C ALA A 82 4.69 10.14 15.10
N THR A 83 5.62 9.26 15.46
CA THR A 83 6.85 9.01 14.69
C THR A 83 6.54 8.35 13.36
N LEU A 84 5.63 7.36 13.34
CA LEU A 84 5.19 6.72 12.10
C LEU A 84 4.47 7.70 11.18
N TYR A 85 3.60 8.54 11.72
CA TYR A 85 2.92 9.58 10.96
C TYR A 85 3.92 10.53 10.28
N ARG A 86 4.88 11.08 11.05
CA ARG A 86 5.92 11.97 10.52
C ARG A 86 6.77 11.28 9.46
N TYR A 87 7.09 9.99 9.63
CA TYR A 87 7.84 9.21 8.65
C TYR A 87 7.11 9.17 7.29
N PHE A 88 5.80 8.93 7.27
CA PHE A 88 5.04 8.94 6.02
C PHE A 88 4.89 10.35 5.45
N GLN A 89 4.77 11.37 6.30
CA GLN A 89 4.77 12.77 5.85
C GLN A 89 6.04 13.15 5.10
N THR A 90 7.22 12.72 5.56
CA THR A 90 8.49 12.97 4.84
C THR A 90 8.55 12.29 3.47
N ARG A 91 7.69 11.31 3.22
CA ARG A 91 7.59 10.59 1.95
C ARG A 91 6.48 11.12 1.04
N GLY A 92 5.73 12.12 1.49
CA GLY A 92 4.60 12.68 0.74
C GLY A 92 3.42 11.70 0.58
N GLU A 93 3.33 10.68 1.43
CA GLU A 93 2.28 9.67 1.41
C GLU A 93 1.73 9.47 2.83
N ASP A 94 0.45 9.18 2.98
CA ASP A 94 -0.10 8.77 4.26
C ASP A 94 -0.07 7.24 4.43
N PHE A 95 -0.04 6.78 5.68
CA PHE A 95 0.03 5.36 6.01
C PHE A 95 -1.14 4.54 5.44
N ARG A 96 -2.33 5.12 5.40
CA ARG A 96 -3.53 4.45 4.89
C ARG A 96 -3.42 4.18 3.40
N THR A 97 -2.99 5.17 2.62
CA THR A 97 -2.74 5.06 1.19
C THR A 97 -1.63 4.05 0.90
N PHE A 98 -0.52 4.14 1.62
CA PHE A 98 0.58 3.17 1.51
C PHE A 98 0.10 1.74 1.75
N ARG A 99 -0.64 1.49 2.84
CA ARG A 99 -1.17 0.17 3.16
C ARG A 99 -2.17 -0.33 2.12
N SER A 100 -3.09 0.53 1.66
CA SER A 100 -4.06 0.17 0.62
C SER A 100 -3.37 -0.24 -0.67
N ARG A 101 -2.35 0.49 -1.07
CA ARG A 101 -1.54 0.17 -2.26
C ARG A 101 -0.88 -1.22 -2.14
N LEU A 102 -0.27 -1.54 -0.99
CA LEU A 102 0.31 -2.86 -0.76
C LEU A 102 -0.73 -3.99 -0.85
N ARG A 103 -1.92 -3.78 -0.30
CA ARG A 103 -3.03 -4.74 -0.39
C ARG A 103 -3.49 -4.95 -1.83
N LEU A 104 -3.57 -3.88 -2.62
CA LEU A 104 -3.98 -3.95 -4.01
C LEU A 104 -2.92 -4.64 -4.90
N GLU A 105 -1.63 -4.38 -4.67
CA GLU A 105 -0.55 -5.09 -5.36
C GLU A 105 -0.55 -6.58 -5.03
N ASP A 106 -0.74 -6.93 -3.78
CA ASP A 106 -0.87 -8.32 -3.33
C ASP A 106 -2.11 -9.01 -3.94
N ALA A 107 -3.24 -8.29 -3.99
CA ALA A 107 -4.46 -8.77 -4.62
C ALA A 107 -4.28 -9.05 -6.13
N LYS A 108 -3.54 -8.21 -6.86
CA LYS A 108 -3.24 -8.44 -8.27
C LYS A 108 -2.55 -9.81 -8.49
N VAL A 109 -1.57 -10.11 -7.67
CA VAL A 109 -0.85 -11.39 -7.72
C VAL A 109 -1.77 -12.54 -7.35
N MET A 110 -2.47 -12.44 -6.21
CA MET A 110 -3.37 -13.52 -5.75
C MET A 110 -4.53 -13.79 -6.71
N LEU A 111 -5.06 -12.77 -7.40
CA LEU A 111 -6.11 -12.93 -8.40
C LEU A 111 -5.66 -13.78 -9.60
N LEU A 112 -4.37 -13.77 -9.93
CA LEU A 112 -3.80 -14.56 -11.03
C LEU A 112 -3.35 -15.95 -10.58
N GLU A 113 -2.83 -16.06 -9.35
CA GLU A 113 -2.35 -17.35 -8.81
C GLU A 113 -3.50 -18.24 -8.32
N ASP A 114 -4.49 -17.65 -7.66
CA ASP A 114 -5.67 -18.37 -7.12
C ASP A 114 -6.92 -18.04 -7.95
N ARG A 115 -7.12 -18.78 -9.02
CA ARG A 115 -8.25 -18.60 -9.93
C ARG A 115 -9.56 -19.20 -9.41
N GLU A 116 -9.47 -20.12 -8.45
CA GLU A 116 -10.62 -20.80 -7.84
C GLU A 116 -11.34 -19.91 -6.83
N SER A 117 -10.61 -19.09 -6.09
CA SER A 117 -11.20 -18.19 -5.11
C SER A 117 -11.90 -17.01 -5.77
N SER A 118 -13.06 -16.63 -5.23
CA SER A 118 -13.77 -15.44 -5.69
C SER A 118 -12.96 -14.15 -5.39
N ALA A 119 -13.20 -13.09 -6.15
CA ALA A 119 -12.59 -11.79 -5.89
C ALA A 119 -12.87 -11.27 -4.48
N ALA A 120 -14.05 -11.58 -3.91
CA ALA A 120 -14.39 -11.20 -2.55
C ALA A 120 -13.50 -11.91 -1.51
N VAL A 121 -13.21 -13.19 -1.71
CA VAL A 121 -12.31 -13.97 -0.84
C VAL A 121 -10.88 -13.41 -0.93
N ILE A 122 -10.41 -13.10 -2.12
CA ILE A 122 -9.09 -12.47 -2.30
C ILE A 122 -9.04 -11.11 -1.58
N GLY A 123 -10.07 -10.27 -1.74
CA GLY A 123 -10.16 -8.99 -1.04
C GLY A 123 -10.04 -9.14 0.48
N GLN A 124 -10.73 -10.11 1.08
CA GLN A 124 -10.64 -10.41 2.51
C GLN A 124 -9.23 -10.87 2.92
N ARG A 125 -8.61 -11.76 2.14
CA ARG A 125 -7.26 -12.28 2.43
C ARG A 125 -6.18 -11.20 2.41
N VAL A 126 -6.34 -10.18 1.57
CA VAL A 126 -5.41 -9.05 1.56
C VAL A 126 -5.77 -7.96 2.56
N GLY A 127 -6.86 -8.13 3.32
CA GLY A 127 -7.23 -7.30 4.46
C GLY A 127 -8.32 -6.26 4.21
N PHE A 128 -9.10 -6.39 3.13
CA PHE A 128 -10.31 -5.59 2.96
C PHE A 128 -11.50 -6.25 3.67
N ASN A 129 -12.20 -5.51 4.50
CA ASN A 129 -13.36 -6.02 5.24
C ASN A 129 -14.65 -5.94 4.42
N ASP A 130 -14.68 -5.13 3.37
CA ASP A 130 -15.84 -4.89 2.53
C ASP A 130 -15.52 -5.12 1.06
N ARG A 131 -16.33 -5.96 0.41
CA ARG A 131 -16.22 -6.30 -1.01
C ARG A 131 -16.39 -5.09 -1.93
N ALA A 132 -17.38 -4.23 -1.64
CA ALA A 132 -17.67 -3.08 -2.48
C ALA A 132 -16.49 -2.10 -2.44
N ASN A 133 -15.96 -1.84 -1.25
CA ASN A 133 -14.77 -1.01 -1.05
C ASN A 133 -13.54 -1.60 -1.75
N PHE A 134 -13.32 -2.92 -1.64
CA PHE A 134 -12.23 -3.60 -2.37
C PHE A 134 -12.37 -3.40 -3.87
N THR A 135 -13.53 -3.70 -4.43
CA THR A 135 -13.79 -3.59 -5.89
C THR A 135 -13.59 -2.16 -6.38
N HIS A 136 -14.10 -1.18 -5.62
CA HIS A 136 -13.95 0.24 -5.97
C HIS A 136 -12.47 0.68 -5.94
N GLN A 137 -11.74 0.37 -4.87
CA GLN A 137 -10.32 0.74 -4.75
C GLN A 137 -9.47 0.02 -5.79
N PHE A 138 -9.73 -1.27 -6.04
CA PHE A 138 -9.01 -2.05 -7.05
C PHE A 138 -9.22 -1.47 -8.45
N LYS A 139 -10.47 -1.13 -8.81
CA LYS A 139 -10.79 -0.50 -10.09
C LYS A 139 -10.15 0.89 -10.22
N SER A 140 -10.20 1.69 -9.17
CA SER A 140 -9.56 3.01 -9.16
C SER A 140 -8.04 2.93 -9.34
N TYR A 141 -7.42 1.89 -8.78
CA TYR A 141 -5.97 1.70 -8.83
C TYR A 141 -5.46 1.07 -10.12
N THR A 142 -6.19 0.09 -10.68
CA THR A 142 -5.75 -0.71 -11.84
C THR A 142 -6.44 -0.34 -13.14
N GLY A 143 -7.56 0.38 -13.08
CA GLY A 143 -8.46 0.60 -14.21
C GLY A 143 -9.46 -0.53 -14.45
N PHE A 144 -9.30 -1.69 -13.81
CA PHE A 144 -10.12 -2.88 -14.00
C PHE A 144 -10.80 -3.32 -12.71
N THR A 145 -12.00 -3.91 -12.81
CA THR A 145 -12.53 -4.66 -11.69
C THR A 145 -11.69 -5.92 -11.46
N PRO A 146 -11.69 -6.53 -10.24
CA PRO A 146 -10.93 -7.75 -9.97
C PRO A 146 -11.21 -8.89 -10.95
N ASP A 147 -12.47 -9.08 -11.33
CA ASP A 147 -12.85 -10.12 -12.29
C ASP A 147 -12.42 -9.78 -13.73
N ALA A 148 -12.50 -8.50 -14.11
CA ALA A 148 -11.98 -8.05 -15.41
C ALA A 148 -10.45 -8.15 -15.47
N TRP A 149 -9.75 -7.90 -14.35
CA TRP A 149 -8.32 -8.09 -14.24
C TRP A 149 -7.88 -9.54 -14.53
N ARG A 150 -8.58 -10.53 -13.95
CA ARG A 150 -8.35 -11.95 -14.24
C ARG A 150 -8.52 -12.30 -15.72
N LYS A 151 -9.56 -11.76 -16.36
CA LYS A 151 -9.85 -12.02 -17.78
C LYS A 151 -8.80 -11.39 -18.70
N ALA A 152 -8.30 -10.22 -18.34
CA ALA A 152 -7.31 -9.50 -19.13
C ALA A 152 -5.88 -10.08 -18.99
N HIS A 153 -5.63 -10.91 -17.98
CA HIS A 153 -4.32 -11.53 -17.71
C HIS A 153 -4.50 -13.05 -17.55
N PRO A 154 -4.65 -13.79 -18.69
CA PRO A 154 -4.86 -15.23 -18.69
C PRO A 154 -3.67 -16.05 -18.17
#